data_5646ad11756f05ac7c2fd0d4df0557a4
#
_entry.id   5646ad11756f05ac7c2fd0d4df0557a4
#
_cell.length_a   1.000
_cell.length_b   1.000
_cell.length_c   1.000
_cell.angle_alpha   90.00
_cell.angle_beta   90.00
_cell.angle_gamma   90.00
#
_symmetry.space_group_name_H-M   'P 1'
#
loop_
_entity.id
_entity.type
_entity.pdbx_description
1 polymer ?
#
loop_
_entity_poly.entity_id
_entity_poly.type
_entity_poly.pdbx_seq_one_letter_code
_entity_poly.pdbx_strand_id
1 'polypeptide(L)' 'MPKLTWQNLDDIALSLYEKFPDTDPTHVRFTDLHKWITELEDFDDDPKASNEAKLEAIQMAWLEEFQGDQ' A
#
# COMPACT_ATOMS: atom_id res chain seq x y z
N MET A 1 -8.39 -17.42 -0.20
CA MET A 1 -8.01 -16.07 0.24
C MET A 1 -7.24 -15.38 -0.86
N PRO A 2 -7.61 -14.20 -1.23
CA PRO A 2 -6.87 -13.48 -2.26
C PRO A 2 -5.48 -13.14 -1.76
N LYS A 3 -4.50 -13.30 -2.65
CA LYS A 3 -3.14 -12.92 -2.36
C LYS A 3 -2.86 -11.61 -3.07
N LEU A 4 -2.12 -10.74 -2.40
CA LEU A 4 -1.80 -9.43 -2.94
C LEU A 4 -0.46 -9.49 -3.66
N THR A 5 -0.43 -8.91 -4.85
CA THR A 5 0.80 -8.75 -5.62
C THR A 5 0.99 -7.27 -5.94
N TRP A 6 2.15 -6.92 -6.48
CA TRP A 6 2.42 -5.53 -6.85
C TRP A 6 1.45 -4.99 -7.90
N GLN A 7 0.69 -5.88 -8.55
CA GLN A 7 -0.31 -5.45 -9.54
C GLN A 7 -1.65 -5.10 -8.91
N ASN A 8 -1.88 -5.53 -7.68
CA ASN A 8 -3.14 -5.27 -6.96
C ASN A 8 -3.05 -3.98 -6.17
N LEU A 9 -2.82 -2.88 -6.85
CA LEU A 9 -2.54 -1.59 -6.20
C LEU A 9 -3.69 -1.14 -5.30
N ASP A 10 -4.91 -1.25 -5.78
CA ASP A 10 -6.07 -0.81 -5.00
C ASP A 10 -6.28 -1.67 -3.75
N ASP A 11 -6.09 -2.97 -3.90
CA ASP A 11 -6.26 -3.89 -2.78
C ASP A 11 -5.17 -3.68 -1.73
N ILE A 12 -3.94 -3.42 -2.17
CA ILE A 12 -2.86 -3.11 -1.25
C ILE A 12 -3.17 -1.81 -0.50
N ALA A 13 -3.62 -0.80 -1.23
CA ALA A 13 -3.96 0.49 -0.63
C ALA A 13 -5.06 0.35 0.40
N LEU A 14 -6.08 -0.44 0.09
CA LEU A 14 -7.19 -0.67 1.01
C LEU A 14 -6.71 -1.41 2.26
N SER A 15 -5.84 -2.41 2.08
CA SER A 15 -5.27 -3.14 3.22
C SER A 15 -4.46 -2.23 4.11
N LEU A 16 -3.68 -1.33 3.52
CA LEU A 16 -2.91 -0.35 4.29
C LEU A 16 -3.82 0.60 5.05
N TYR A 17 -4.89 1.05 4.40
CA TYR A 17 -5.85 1.93 5.05
C TYR A 17 -6.52 1.24 6.24
N GLU A 18 -6.90 -0.01 6.08
CA GLU A 18 -7.55 -0.75 7.15
C GLU A 18 -6.59 -0.99 8.32
N LYS A 19 -5.32 -1.21 8.03
CA LYS A 19 -4.32 -1.47 9.07
C LYS A 19 -3.84 -0.19 9.74
N PHE A 20 -3.79 0.90 9.00
CA PHE A 20 -3.29 2.19 9.49
C PHE A 20 -4.30 3.30 9.17
N PRO A 21 -5.51 3.24 9.77
CA PRO A 21 -6.58 4.18 9.38
C PRO A 21 -6.29 5.63 9.74
N ASP A 22 -5.41 5.86 10.70
CA ASP A 22 -5.07 7.21 11.15
C ASP A 22 -3.77 7.74 10.56
N THR A 23 -3.14 6.98 9.68
CA THR A 23 -1.86 7.36 9.10
C THR A 23 -2.07 8.07 7.77
N ASP A 24 -1.55 9.29 7.67
CA ASP A 24 -1.61 10.07 6.43
C ASP A 24 -0.54 9.53 5.47
N PRO A 25 -0.94 8.98 4.31
CA PRO A 25 0.03 8.40 3.38
C PRO A 25 1.06 9.39 2.87
N THR A 26 0.75 10.68 2.85
CA THR A 26 1.70 11.69 2.36
C THR A 26 2.89 11.87 3.29
N HIS A 27 2.77 11.39 4.53
CA HIS A 27 3.85 11.45 5.52
C HIS A 27 4.65 10.16 5.58
N VAL A 28 4.31 9.18 4.78
CA VAL A 28 5.00 7.88 4.76
C VAL A 28 6.09 7.91 3.70
N ARG A 29 7.29 7.52 4.10
CA ARG A 29 8.41 7.42 3.15
C ARG A 29 8.27 6.16 2.32
N PHE A 30 8.83 6.17 1.11
CA PHE A 30 8.77 4.99 0.24
C PHE A 30 9.45 3.77 0.88
N THR A 31 10.51 3.97 1.64
CA THR A 31 11.16 2.87 2.34
C THR A 31 10.22 2.24 3.37
N ASP A 32 9.50 3.06 4.12
CA ASP A 32 8.53 2.57 5.09
C ASP A 32 7.33 1.94 4.40
N LEU A 33 6.86 2.57 3.33
CA LEU A 33 5.75 2.06 2.55
C LEU A 33 6.05 0.67 2.00
N HIS A 34 7.24 0.50 1.43
CA HIS A 34 7.68 -0.78 0.89
C HIS A 34 7.70 -1.84 2.00
N LYS A 35 8.26 -1.50 3.15
CA LYS A 35 8.33 -2.40 4.28
C LYS A 35 6.94 -2.82 4.74
N TRP A 36 6.04 -1.85 4.88
CA TRP A 36 4.68 -2.14 5.37
C TRP A 36 3.91 -3.01 4.41
N ILE A 37 4.08 -2.79 3.09
CA ILE A 37 3.42 -3.60 2.09
C ILE A 37 3.91 -5.04 2.16
N THR A 38 5.21 -5.24 2.24
CA THR A 38 5.78 -6.58 2.27
C THR A 38 5.46 -7.33 3.58
N GLU A 39 5.09 -6.58 4.62
CA GLU A 39 4.70 -7.19 5.89
C GLU A 39 3.20 -7.53 5.96
N LEU A 40 2.42 -7.14 4.97
CA LEU A 40 0.99 -7.50 4.94
C LEU A 40 0.87 -9.01 4.83
N GLU A 41 -0.05 -9.58 5.63
CA GLU A 41 -0.23 -11.03 5.67
C GLU A 41 -0.60 -11.62 4.31
N ASP A 42 -1.41 -10.90 3.56
CA ASP A 42 -1.89 -11.38 2.27
C ASP A 42 -0.93 -11.07 1.13
N PHE A 43 0.14 -10.33 1.40
CA PHE A 43 1.09 -9.98 0.35
C PHE A 43 1.94 -11.21 -0.01
N ASP A 44 1.90 -11.58 -1.29
CA ASP A 44 2.59 -12.77 -1.77
C ASP A 44 3.25 -12.48 -3.12
N ASP A 45 4.27 -11.66 -3.09
CA ASP A 45 5.04 -11.31 -4.27
C ASP A 45 6.47 -11.02 -3.85
N ASP A 46 7.35 -10.89 -4.83
CA ASP A 46 8.76 -10.60 -4.58
C ASP A 46 8.88 -9.16 -4.08
N PRO A 47 9.43 -8.94 -2.88
CA PRO A 47 9.61 -7.59 -2.37
C PRO A 47 10.47 -6.71 -3.29
N LYS A 48 11.32 -7.32 -4.09
CA LYS A 48 12.21 -6.59 -5.00
C LYS A 48 11.58 -6.30 -6.36
N ALA A 49 10.37 -6.77 -6.60
CA ALA A 49 9.70 -6.56 -7.87
C ALA A 49 9.01 -5.19 -7.99
N SER A 50 9.07 -4.40 -6.94
CA SER A 50 8.49 -3.06 -6.95
C SER A 50 9.46 -2.03 -7.53
N ASN A 51 8.90 -0.86 -7.86
CA ASN A 51 9.70 0.31 -8.22
C ASN A 51 9.00 1.54 -7.68
N GLU A 52 9.62 2.71 -7.85
CA GLU A 52 9.06 3.94 -7.33
C GLU A 52 7.68 4.24 -7.91
N ALA A 53 7.48 3.95 -9.19
CA ALA A 53 6.19 4.20 -9.84
C ALA A 53 5.08 3.39 -9.19
N LYS A 54 5.36 2.13 -8.86
CA LYS A 54 4.37 1.29 -8.18
C LYS A 54 4.10 1.77 -6.77
N LEU A 55 5.14 2.14 -6.04
CA LEU A 55 4.98 2.66 -4.69
C LEU A 55 4.20 3.97 -4.70
N GLU A 56 4.49 4.83 -5.65
CA GLU A 56 3.76 6.08 -5.78
C GLU A 56 2.29 5.83 -6.08
N ALA A 57 2.00 4.91 -6.99
CA ALA A 57 0.62 4.56 -7.33
C ALA A 57 -0.13 4.02 -6.12
N ILE A 58 0.52 3.18 -5.33
CA ILE A 58 -0.08 2.63 -4.11
C ILE A 58 -0.31 3.75 -3.10
N GLN A 59 0.67 4.63 -2.94
CA GLN A 59 0.53 5.77 -2.03
C GLN A 59 -0.64 6.66 -2.41
N MET A 60 -0.79 6.93 -3.70
CA MET A 60 -1.90 7.76 -4.17
C MET A 60 -3.24 7.08 -3.97
N ALA A 61 -3.32 5.78 -4.24
CA ALA A 61 -4.55 5.03 -4.01
C ALA A 61 -4.90 5.00 -2.51
N TRP A 62 -3.90 4.83 -1.66
CA TRP A 62 -4.09 4.87 -0.22
C TRP A 62 -4.56 6.26 0.22
N LEU A 63 -3.97 7.30 -0.34
CA LEU A 63 -4.38 8.66 -0.03
C LEU A 63 -5.84 8.90 -0.41
N GLU A 64 -6.27 8.39 -1.54
CA GLU A 64 -7.67 8.49 -1.95
C GLU A 64 -8.60 7.81 -0.95
N GLU A 65 -8.23 6.61 -0.49
CA GLU A 65 -9.01 5.93 0.54
C GLU A 65 -9.04 6.73 1.84
N PHE A 66 -7.90 7.28 2.22
CA PHE A 66 -7.78 8.07 3.44
C PHE A 66 -8.64 9.33 3.39
N GLN A 67 -8.65 10.02 2.25
CA GLN A 67 -9.42 11.26 2.07
C GLN A 67 -10.86 11.00 1.64
N GLY A 68 -11.07 9.98 0.83
CA GLY A 68 -12.35 9.71 0.22
C GLY A 68 -13.38 9.17 1.19
N ASP A 69 -12.94 8.76 2.37
CA ASP A 69 -13.82 8.19 3.38
C ASP A 69 -14.46 9.28 4.25
N GLN A 70 -14.54 10.47 3.72
CA GLN A 70 -15.10 11.60 4.43
C GLN A 70 -16.51 11.92 3.98
#